data_a94420a56e887dacfac2eabea226bfa1
#
_entry.id   a94420a56e887dacfac2eabea226bfa1
#
_cell.length_a   1.000
_cell.length_b   1.000
_cell.length_c   1.000
_cell.angle_alpha   90.00
_cell.angle_beta   90.00
_cell.angle_gamma   90.00
#
_symmetry.space_group_name_H-M   'P 1'
#
loop_
_entity.id
_entity.type
_entity.pdbx_description
1 polymer ?
#
loop_
_entity_poly.entity_id
_entity_poly.type
_entity_poly.pdbx_seq_one_letter_code
_entity_poly.pdbx_strand_id
1 'polypeptide(L)'
;MKINYEDIHRLLIKKSTRYNELKNQISKNGIITLSKPKIDFFSFIVKTIISQQISDKIADSIWKKFCKYFEKNTPKFNKIKNIHSLESNLKKIGISNNKQKYILNIYNSIMSKSIDYSLLKKLSEDEIRKQLIKLKGIGIWTCDMILIFFLMRPNILPQNDLIIEKVKKKLCLIENKEINFAQIYSPNLSILSLHLWKMSKRIL
;
A
#
# COMPACT_ATOMS: atom_id res chain seq x y z
N MET A 1 -10.24 -19.15 -5.13
CA MET A 1 -11.36 -18.94 -4.19
C MET A 1 -11.70 -17.46 -4.18
N LYS A 2 -12.96 -17.08 -4.35
CA LYS A 2 -13.39 -15.68 -4.32
C LYS A 2 -13.43 -15.22 -2.85
N ILE A 3 -12.75 -14.11 -2.54
CA ILE A 3 -12.72 -13.58 -1.16
C ILE A 3 -14.12 -13.06 -0.82
N ASN A 4 -14.69 -13.56 0.28
CA ASN A 4 -15.95 -13.04 0.80
C ASN A 4 -15.69 -11.95 1.84
N TYR A 5 -15.80 -10.69 1.44
CA TYR A 5 -15.55 -9.55 2.30
C TYR A 5 -16.62 -9.34 3.38
N GLU A 6 -17.85 -9.82 3.16
CA GLU A 6 -18.90 -9.79 4.18
C GLU A 6 -18.55 -10.70 5.35
N ASP A 7 -18.08 -11.91 5.08
CA ASP A 7 -17.67 -12.84 6.13
C ASP A 7 -16.45 -12.34 6.89
N ILE A 8 -15.49 -11.71 6.17
CA ILE A 8 -14.35 -11.07 6.84
C ILE A 8 -14.84 -9.93 7.75
N HIS A 9 -15.75 -9.08 7.28
CA HIS A 9 -16.30 -7.99 8.08
C HIS A 9 -17.01 -8.50 9.33
N ARG A 10 -17.89 -9.51 9.21
CA ARG A 10 -18.57 -10.16 10.34
C ARG A 10 -17.56 -10.77 11.33
N LEU A 11 -16.50 -11.40 10.81
CA LEU A 11 -15.44 -11.98 11.63
C LEU A 11 -14.67 -10.91 12.42
N LEU A 12 -14.30 -9.79 11.78
CA LEU A 12 -13.63 -8.67 12.45
C LEU A 12 -14.50 -8.11 13.58
N ILE A 13 -15.79 -7.91 13.35
CA ILE A 13 -16.74 -7.47 14.39
C ILE A 13 -16.80 -8.48 15.53
N LYS A 14 -16.92 -9.79 15.23
CA LYS A 14 -16.95 -10.87 16.23
C LYS A 14 -15.68 -10.90 17.08
N LYS A 15 -14.50 -10.76 16.45
CA LYS A 15 -13.22 -10.73 17.16
C LYS A 15 -13.06 -9.47 18.02
N SER A 16 -13.80 -8.40 17.72
CA SER A 16 -13.76 -7.12 18.43
C SER A 16 -14.77 -7.03 19.60
N THR A 17 -15.47 -8.10 19.99
CA THR A 17 -16.53 -8.05 21.02
C THR A 17 -16.06 -7.57 22.39
N ARG A 18 -14.77 -7.72 22.70
CA ARG A 18 -14.14 -7.26 23.95
C ARG A 18 -13.63 -5.82 23.89
N TYR A 19 -13.75 -5.14 22.73
CA TYR A 19 -13.21 -3.82 22.41
C TYR A 19 -14.33 -2.98 21.79
N ASN A 20 -15.07 -2.27 22.64
CA ASN A 20 -16.32 -1.59 22.27
C ASN A 20 -16.12 -0.53 21.19
N GLU A 21 -15.11 0.32 21.36
CA GLU A 21 -14.85 1.39 20.39
C GLU A 21 -14.31 0.84 19.09
N LEU A 22 -13.38 -0.12 19.13
CA LEU A 22 -12.86 -0.76 17.93
C LEU A 22 -13.99 -1.44 17.14
N LYS A 23 -14.88 -2.19 17.82
CA LYS A 23 -16.07 -2.81 17.22
C LYS A 23 -16.98 -1.76 16.57
N ASN A 24 -17.27 -0.66 17.28
CA ASN A 24 -18.08 0.45 16.79
C ASN A 24 -17.47 1.08 15.54
N GLN A 25 -16.17 1.35 15.55
CA GLN A 25 -15.46 1.94 14.40
C GLN A 25 -15.42 0.99 13.19
N ILE A 26 -15.22 -0.32 13.38
CA ILE A 26 -15.30 -1.31 12.30
C ILE A 26 -16.71 -1.33 11.72
N SER A 27 -17.75 -1.34 12.57
CA SER A 27 -19.15 -1.31 12.14
C SER A 27 -19.49 -0.03 11.35
N LYS A 28 -19.06 1.15 11.82
CA LYS A 28 -19.23 2.44 11.11
C LYS A 28 -18.50 2.46 9.76
N ASN A 29 -17.41 1.75 9.62
CA ASN A 29 -16.71 1.64 8.35
C ASN A 29 -17.52 0.87 7.29
N GLY A 30 -18.38 -0.06 7.73
CA GLY A 30 -19.06 -0.99 6.84
C GLY A 30 -18.10 -1.98 6.20
N ILE A 31 -18.58 -2.71 5.20
CA ILE A 31 -17.77 -3.67 4.46
C ILE A 31 -16.71 -2.93 3.65
N ILE A 32 -15.45 -3.32 3.84
CA ILE A 32 -14.33 -2.81 3.04
C ILE A 32 -13.87 -3.91 2.09
N THR A 33 -13.77 -3.56 0.82
CA THR A 33 -13.30 -4.46 -0.23
C THR A 33 -11.94 -4.02 -0.74
N LEU A 34 -11.12 -4.98 -1.12
CA LEU A 34 -9.84 -4.76 -1.77
C LEU A 34 -9.90 -5.28 -3.20
N SER A 35 -9.53 -4.47 -4.16
CA SER A 35 -9.49 -4.86 -5.56
C SER A 35 -8.11 -4.65 -6.15
N LYS A 36 -7.73 -5.55 -7.06
CA LYS A 36 -6.45 -5.44 -7.75
C LYS A 36 -6.41 -4.15 -8.58
N PRO A 37 -5.32 -3.36 -8.53
CA PRO A 37 -5.18 -2.16 -9.32
C PRO A 37 -5.13 -2.49 -10.83
N LYS A 38 -5.69 -1.58 -11.65
CA LYS A 38 -5.69 -1.71 -13.11
C LYS A 38 -4.38 -1.25 -13.78
N ILE A 39 -3.35 -0.94 -12.99
CA ILE A 39 -2.02 -0.52 -13.45
C ILE A 39 -1.02 -1.66 -13.26
N ASP A 40 0.09 -1.65 -14.00
CA ASP A 40 1.13 -2.65 -13.86
C ASP A 40 2.01 -2.44 -12.62
N PHE A 41 2.91 -3.39 -12.36
CA PHE A 41 3.76 -3.42 -11.19
C PHE A 41 4.66 -2.18 -11.07
N PHE A 42 5.31 -1.79 -12.17
CA PHE A 42 6.14 -0.59 -12.20
C PHE A 42 5.33 0.66 -11.85
N SER A 43 4.22 0.85 -12.52
CA SER A 43 3.34 2.01 -12.31
C SER A 43 2.77 2.06 -10.90
N PHE A 44 2.47 0.90 -10.30
CA PHE A 44 2.07 0.82 -8.91
C PHE A 44 3.17 1.29 -7.96
N ILE A 45 4.42 0.84 -8.17
CA ILE A 45 5.57 1.28 -7.36
C ILE A 45 5.80 2.78 -7.52
N VAL A 46 5.76 3.29 -8.75
CA VAL A 46 5.90 4.73 -9.01
C VAL A 46 4.84 5.53 -8.24
N LYS A 47 3.57 5.11 -8.31
CA LYS A 47 2.48 5.73 -7.55
C LYS A 47 2.77 5.73 -6.05
N THR A 48 3.23 4.62 -5.51
CA THR A 48 3.55 4.49 -4.09
C THR A 48 4.74 5.38 -3.69
N ILE A 49 5.80 5.46 -4.52
CA ILE A 49 6.93 6.38 -4.27
C ILE A 49 6.48 7.83 -4.31
N ILE A 50 5.62 8.21 -5.26
CA ILE A 50 5.06 9.55 -5.34
C ILE A 50 4.37 9.92 -4.03
N SER A 51 3.58 9.01 -3.45
CA SER A 51 2.79 9.27 -2.24
C SER A 51 3.58 9.29 -0.93
N GLN A 52 4.86 8.87 -0.92
CA GLN A 52 5.68 8.90 0.29
C GLN A 52 5.81 10.34 0.85
N GLN A 53 5.55 10.50 2.15
CA GLN A 53 5.78 11.75 2.92
C GLN A 53 5.08 13.02 2.36
N ILE A 54 4.00 12.86 1.63
CA ILE A 54 3.16 13.97 1.15
C ILE A 54 1.68 13.63 1.34
N SER A 55 0.82 14.65 1.33
CA SER A 55 -0.63 14.44 1.42
C SER A 55 -1.20 13.76 0.17
N ASP A 56 -2.31 13.03 0.36
CA ASP A 56 -3.02 12.36 -0.74
C ASP A 56 -3.35 13.31 -1.89
N LYS A 57 -3.78 14.56 -1.57
CA LYS A 57 -4.12 15.58 -2.56
C LYS A 57 -2.93 15.94 -3.46
N ILE A 58 -1.74 16.09 -2.85
CA ILE A 58 -0.51 16.39 -3.61
C ILE A 58 -0.09 15.17 -4.42
N ALA A 59 -0.11 13.98 -3.82
CA ALA A 59 0.21 12.72 -4.49
C ALA A 59 -0.67 12.48 -5.71
N ASP A 60 -1.99 12.68 -5.59
CA ASP A 60 -2.94 12.54 -6.70
C ASP A 60 -2.69 13.56 -7.82
N SER A 61 -2.33 14.81 -7.48
CA SER A 61 -1.98 15.82 -8.48
C SER A 61 -0.74 15.39 -9.28
N ILE A 62 0.32 14.95 -8.61
CA ILE A 62 1.55 14.49 -9.27
C ILE A 62 1.28 13.23 -10.09
N TRP A 63 0.50 12.28 -9.54
CA TRP A 63 0.12 11.06 -10.25
C TRP A 63 -0.65 11.34 -11.54
N LYS A 64 -1.60 12.30 -11.52
CA LYS A 64 -2.32 12.74 -12.73
C LYS A 64 -1.36 13.31 -13.78
N LYS A 65 -0.35 14.10 -13.38
CA LYS A 65 0.67 14.61 -14.30
C LYS A 65 1.50 13.46 -14.89
N PHE A 66 1.89 12.48 -14.08
CA PHE A 66 2.58 11.28 -14.54
C PHE A 66 1.75 10.49 -15.55
N CYS A 67 0.45 10.30 -15.28
CA CYS A 67 -0.46 9.59 -16.19
C CYS A 67 -0.61 10.27 -17.56
N LYS A 68 -0.58 11.61 -17.63
CA LYS A 68 -0.64 12.36 -18.89
C LYS A 68 0.51 12.06 -19.85
N TYR A 69 1.62 11.55 -19.34
CA TYR A 69 2.73 11.08 -20.16
C TYR A 69 2.37 9.85 -21.01
N PHE A 70 1.33 9.12 -20.64
CA PHE A 70 0.86 7.94 -21.34
C PHE A 70 -0.43 8.28 -22.11
N GLU A 71 -0.51 7.93 -23.40
CA GLU A 71 -1.57 8.31 -24.33
C GLU A 71 -3.00 8.01 -23.83
N LYS A 72 -3.20 6.99 -23.03
CA LYS A 72 -4.53 6.61 -22.48
C LYS A 72 -4.68 6.89 -20.97
N ASN A 73 -3.90 7.82 -20.44
CA ASN A 73 -3.87 8.12 -19.00
C ASN A 73 -3.70 6.88 -18.09
N THR A 74 -3.24 5.76 -18.66
CA THR A 74 -2.96 4.51 -17.92
C THR A 74 -1.50 4.16 -18.11
N PRO A 75 -0.67 4.43 -17.09
CA PRO A 75 0.74 4.09 -17.14
C PRO A 75 0.95 2.60 -17.34
N LYS A 76 1.83 2.25 -18.27
CA LYS A 76 2.29 0.88 -18.47
C LYS A 76 3.79 0.88 -18.74
N PHE A 77 4.52 0.01 -18.08
CA PHE A 77 5.97 -0.11 -18.24
C PHE A 77 6.41 -0.24 -19.69
N ASN A 78 5.73 -1.11 -20.46
CA ASN A 78 6.04 -1.36 -21.88
C ASN A 78 5.72 -0.19 -22.82
N LYS A 79 5.11 0.89 -22.32
CA LYS A 79 4.85 2.13 -23.06
C LYS A 79 5.93 3.19 -22.85
N ILE A 80 6.91 2.93 -21.98
CA ILE A 80 8.04 3.81 -21.78
C ILE A 80 9.01 3.59 -22.93
N LYS A 81 9.20 4.62 -23.79
CA LYS A 81 10.04 4.53 -24.98
C LYS A 81 11.51 4.25 -24.64
N ASN A 82 12.04 4.99 -23.68
CA ASN A 82 13.39 4.82 -23.16
C ASN A 82 13.57 5.57 -21.84
N ILE A 83 14.68 5.31 -21.14
CA ILE A 83 14.98 5.91 -19.82
C ILE A 83 15.10 7.44 -19.87
N HIS A 84 15.68 8.03 -20.93
CA HIS A 84 15.85 9.48 -21.07
C HIS A 84 14.51 10.19 -21.17
N SER A 85 13.58 9.60 -21.91
CA SER A 85 12.21 10.07 -22.01
C SER A 85 11.48 10.03 -20.66
N LEU A 86 11.63 8.93 -19.89
CA LEU A 86 11.10 8.82 -18.53
C LEU A 86 11.71 9.91 -17.63
N GLU A 87 13.04 10.06 -17.62
CA GLU A 87 13.74 11.03 -16.79
C GLU A 87 13.28 12.47 -17.08
N SER A 88 13.21 12.86 -18.37
CA SER A 88 12.72 14.18 -18.78
C SER A 88 11.31 14.45 -18.25
N ASN A 89 10.43 13.47 -18.27
CA ASN A 89 9.06 13.64 -17.79
C ASN A 89 8.99 13.71 -16.27
N LEU A 90 9.79 12.90 -15.55
CA LEU A 90 9.86 12.96 -14.09
C LEU A 90 10.29 14.34 -13.60
N LYS A 91 11.23 15.01 -14.30
CA LYS A 91 11.64 16.40 -14.00
C LYS A 91 10.49 17.40 -14.15
N LYS A 92 9.65 17.23 -15.17
CA LYS A 92 8.54 18.15 -15.48
C LYS A 92 7.36 18.05 -14.52
N ILE A 93 7.15 16.92 -13.84
CA ILE A 93 5.96 16.67 -13.01
C ILE A 93 6.12 17.11 -11.54
N GLY A 94 7.27 17.64 -11.16
CA GLY A 94 7.48 18.19 -9.80
C GLY A 94 7.77 17.14 -8.74
N ILE A 95 8.41 16.03 -9.10
CA ILE A 95 8.89 15.01 -8.15
C ILE A 95 10.30 15.41 -7.68
N SER A 96 10.60 15.22 -6.39
CA SER A 96 11.92 15.47 -5.84
C SER A 96 13.02 14.64 -6.53
N ASN A 97 14.24 15.18 -6.61
CA ASN A 97 15.38 14.51 -7.26
C ASN A 97 15.62 13.10 -6.69
N ASN A 98 15.44 12.89 -5.39
CA ASN A 98 15.60 11.56 -4.79
C ASN A 98 14.54 10.57 -5.31
N LYS A 99 13.26 10.99 -5.36
CA LYS A 99 12.20 10.14 -5.92
C LYS A 99 12.40 9.83 -7.40
N GLN A 100 12.91 10.81 -8.18
CA GLN A 100 13.29 10.58 -9.59
C GLN A 100 14.35 9.47 -9.68
N LYS A 101 15.45 9.57 -8.90
CA LYS A 101 16.50 8.56 -8.85
C LYS A 101 15.96 7.17 -8.46
N TYR A 102 15.05 7.10 -7.49
CA TYR A 102 14.43 5.85 -7.09
C TYR A 102 13.61 5.22 -8.22
N ILE A 103 12.80 6.01 -8.91
CA ILE A 103 11.97 5.54 -10.03
C ILE A 103 12.83 5.04 -11.18
N LEU A 104 13.90 5.76 -11.53
CA LEU A 104 14.85 5.34 -12.59
C LEU A 104 15.59 4.05 -12.23
N ASN A 105 16.00 3.91 -10.96
CA ASN A 105 16.64 2.69 -10.50
C ASN A 105 15.68 1.47 -10.58
N ILE A 106 14.42 1.64 -10.21
CA ILE A 106 13.40 0.59 -10.32
C ILE A 106 13.13 0.25 -11.79
N TYR A 107 13.06 1.26 -12.67
CA TYR A 107 12.96 1.02 -14.11
C TYR A 107 14.07 0.12 -14.61
N ASN A 108 15.33 0.44 -14.30
CA ASN A 108 16.50 -0.35 -14.69
C ASN A 108 16.47 -1.76 -14.09
N SER A 109 16.04 -1.91 -12.84
CA SER A 109 15.94 -3.21 -12.17
C SER A 109 14.90 -4.14 -12.81
N ILE A 110 13.81 -3.59 -13.33
CA ILE A 110 12.80 -4.35 -14.07
C ILE A 110 13.30 -4.69 -15.49
N MET A 111 13.96 -3.72 -16.16
CA MET A 111 14.55 -3.96 -17.50
C MET A 111 15.61 -5.05 -17.50
N SER A 112 16.48 -5.06 -16.50
CA SER A 112 17.52 -6.09 -16.32
C SER A 112 17.00 -7.42 -15.77
N LYS A 113 15.68 -7.52 -15.49
CA LYS A 113 15.04 -8.67 -14.82
C LYS A 113 15.63 -9.02 -13.45
N SER A 114 16.37 -8.11 -12.82
CA SER A 114 16.80 -8.28 -11.43
C SER A 114 15.60 -8.31 -10.46
N ILE A 115 14.45 -7.79 -10.90
CA ILE A 115 13.15 -7.98 -10.28
C ILE A 115 12.16 -8.46 -11.32
N ASP A 116 11.65 -9.67 -11.10
CA ASP A 116 10.58 -10.26 -11.90
C ASP A 116 9.30 -10.40 -11.06
N TYR A 117 8.27 -9.63 -11.44
CA TYR A 117 6.97 -9.70 -10.78
C TYR A 117 6.34 -11.09 -10.82
N SER A 118 6.57 -11.86 -11.88
CA SER A 118 6.02 -13.23 -12.02
C SER A 118 6.57 -14.17 -10.96
N LEU A 119 7.84 -13.97 -10.57
CA LEU A 119 8.50 -14.73 -9.51
C LEU A 119 8.06 -14.23 -8.14
N LEU A 120 7.94 -12.92 -7.93
CA LEU A 120 7.50 -12.34 -6.64
C LEU A 120 6.16 -12.91 -6.15
N LYS A 121 5.22 -13.20 -7.04
CA LYS A 121 3.93 -13.77 -6.66
C LYS A 121 4.03 -15.13 -5.96
N LYS A 122 5.08 -15.89 -6.23
CA LYS A 122 5.29 -17.26 -5.72
C LYS A 122 6.01 -17.28 -4.38
N LEU A 123 6.59 -16.16 -3.98
CA LEU A 123 7.39 -16.03 -2.75
C LEU A 123 6.50 -15.74 -1.53
N SER A 124 7.03 -16.05 -0.36
CA SER A 124 6.48 -15.62 0.93
C SER A 124 6.60 -14.10 1.10
N GLU A 125 5.84 -13.52 2.02
CA GLU A 125 5.86 -12.10 2.32
C GLU A 125 7.26 -11.61 2.74
N ASP A 126 7.98 -12.42 3.51
CA ASP A 126 9.34 -12.08 3.99
C ASP A 126 10.37 -12.15 2.87
N GLU A 127 10.28 -13.13 1.98
CA GLU A 127 11.13 -13.21 0.80
C GLU A 127 10.90 -12.02 -0.14
N ILE A 128 9.63 -11.62 -0.33
CA ILE A 128 9.27 -10.44 -1.13
C ILE A 128 9.89 -9.19 -0.50
N ARG A 129 9.75 -8.99 0.82
CA ARG A 129 10.37 -7.85 1.52
C ARG A 129 11.88 -7.86 1.34
N LYS A 130 12.55 -9.00 1.58
CA LYS A 130 14.02 -9.16 1.41
C LYS A 130 14.50 -8.81 0.00
N GLN A 131 13.69 -9.08 -1.03
CA GLN A 131 14.05 -8.71 -2.40
C GLN A 131 13.80 -7.22 -2.67
N LEU A 132 12.64 -6.69 -2.28
CA LEU A 132 12.22 -5.33 -2.62
C LEU A 132 13.00 -4.26 -1.85
N ILE A 133 13.38 -4.48 -0.59
CA ILE A 133 14.17 -3.50 0.20
C ILE A 133 15.58 -3.28 -0.34
N LYS A 134 16.11 -4.16 -1.20
CA LYS A 134 17.38 -3.94 -1.90
C LYS A 134 17.31 -2.78 -2.88
N LEU A 135 16.11 -2.38 -3.29
CA LEU A 135 15.89 -1.25 -4.18
C LEU A 135 15.91 0.06 -3.40
N LYS A 136 16.77 0.98 -3.80
CA LYS A 136 16.78 2.34 -3.23
C LYS A 136 15.41 2.99 -3.40
N GLY A 137 14.86 3.51 -2.30
CA GLY A 137 13.55 4.14 -2.28
C GLY A 137 12.38 3.21 -1.90
N ILE A 138 12.64 1.91 -1.76
CA ILE A 138 11.66 0.95 -1.23
C ILE A 138 12.04 0.56 0.20
N GLY A 139 11.29 1.07 1.16
CA GLY A 139 11.35 0.65 2.56
C GLY A 139 10.28 -0.37 2.90
N ILE A 140 10.26 -0.83 4.17
CA ILE A 140 9.31 -1.83 4.67
C ILE A 140 7.86 -1.39 4.41
N TRP A 141 7.53 -0.13 4.71
CA TRP A 141 6.20 0.42 4.45
C TRP A 141 5.78 0.29 2.96
N THR A 142 6.69 0.61 2.03
CA THR A 142 6.41 0.47 0.59
C THR A 142 6.22 -1.00 0.19
N CYS A 143 6.99 -1.92 0.78
CA CYS A 143 6.79 -3.35 0.59
C CYS A 143 5.39 -3.78 1.06
N ASP A 144 4.96 -3.32 2.23
CA ASP A 144 3.64 -3.64 2.77
C ASP A 144 2.51 -3.09 1.89
N MET A 145 2.66 -1.88 1.30
CA MET A 145 1.72 -1.37 0.31
C MET A 145 1.65 -2.26 -0.94
N ILE A 146 2.80 -2.74 -1.43
CA ILE A 146 2.84 -3.69 -2.55
C ILE A 146 2.15 -5.01 -2.17
N LEU A 147 2.42 -5.54 -0.99
CA LEU A 147 1.83 -6.78 -0.51
C LEU A 147 0.30 -6.67 -0.40
N ILE A 148 -0.22 -5.62 0.23
CA ILE A 148 -1.66 -5.41 0.43
C ILE A 148 -2.35 -5.13 -0.90
N PHE A 149 -1.94 -4.06 -1.60
CA PHE A 149 -2.73 -3.49 -2.69
C PHE A 149 -2.42 -4.06 -4.06
N PHE A 150 -1.21 -4.57 -4.27
CA PHE A 150 -0.82 -5.11 -5.58
C PHE A 150 -0.82 -6.63 -5.61
N LEU A 151 -0.23 -7.28 -4.59
CA LEU A 151 -0.20 -8.73 -4.47
C LEU A 151 -1.42 -9.33 -3.77
N MET A 152 -2.28 -8.49 -3.19
CA MET A 152 -3.53 -8.89 -2.53
C MET A 152 -3.31 -9.88 -1.37
N ARG A 153 -2.19 -9.75 -0.65
CA ARG A 153 -1.89 -10.61 0.50
C ARG A 153 -2.85 -10.30 1.66
N PRO A 154 -3.49 -11.30 2.25
CA PRO A 154 -4.58 -11.08 3.21
C PRO A 154 -4.09 -10.69 4.61
N ASN A 155 -2.87 -11.07 4.97
CA ASN A 155 -2.40 -11.03 6.36
C ASN A 155 -1.24 -10.04 6.59
N ILE A 156 -1.39 -8.81 6.16
CA ILE A 156 -0.38 -7.75 6.31
C ILE A 156 -0.90 -6.65 7.25
N LEU A 157 -0.19 -6.41 8.35
CA LEU A 157 -0.32 -5.22 9.17
C LEU A 157 0.91 -4.35 8.92
N PRO A 158 0.77 -3.19 8.25
CA PRO A 158 1.92 -2.39 7.83
C PRO A 158 2.80 -1.97 9.01
N GLN A 159 4.08 -2.26 8.85
CA GLN A 159 5.09 -1.84 9.80
C GLN A 159 5.48 -0.38 9.54
N ASN A 160 5.71 0.38 10.62
CA ASN A 160 6.11 1.79 10.55
C ASN A 160 5.11 2.71 9.81
N ASP A 161 3.83 2.31 9.72
CA ASP A 161 2.78 3.21 9.26
C ASP A 161 2.34 4.13 10.39
N LEU A 162 2.70 5.42 10.27
CA LEU A 162 2.47 6.41 11.31
C LEU A 162 0.98 6.58 11.67
N ILE A 163 0.10 6.42 10.71
CA ILE A 163 -1.35 6.56 10.92
C ILE A 163 -1.88 5.33 11.68
N ILE A 164 -1.52 4.13 11.23
CA ILE A 164 -1.91 2.88 11.91
C ILE A 164 -1.39 2.87 13.35
N GLU A 165 -0.13 3.24 13.57
CA GLU A 165 0.44 3.26 14.92
C GLU A 165 -0.26 4.27 15.84
N LYS A 166 -0.59 5.46 15.36
CA LYS A 166 -1.39 6.45 16.11
C LYS A 166 -2.77 5.92 16.44
N VAL A 167 -3.46 5.31 15.47
CA VAL A 167 -4.80 4.74 15.65
C VAL A 167 -4.77 3.60 16.66
N LYS A 168 -3.81 2.68 16.56
CA LYS A 168 -3.64 1.58 17.52
C LYS A 168 -3.46 2.10 18.95
N LYS A 169 -2.53 3.05 19.14
CA LYS A 169 -2.30 3.69 20.45
C LYS A 169 -3.56 4.35 20.98
N LYS A 170 -4.27 5.12 20.14
CA LYS A 170 -5.51 5.78 20.55
C LYS A 170 -6.60 4.79 20.96
N LEU A 171 -6.75 3.70 20.22
CA LEU A 171 -7.71 2.63 20.56
C LEU A 171 -7.36 1.95 21.89
N CYS A 172 -6.10 1.59 22.13
CA CYS A 172 -5.67 1.03 23.41
C CYS A 172 -5.99 1.99 24.59
N LEU A 173 -5.79 3.29 24.40
CA LEU A 173 -6.15 4.30 25.41
C LEU A 173 -7.65 4.36 25.66
N ILE A 174 -8.48 4.40 24.61
CA ILE A 174 -9.94 4.46 24.74
C ILE A 174 -10.49 3.19 25.40
N GLU A 175 -9.98 2.04 25.02
CA GLU A 175 -10.41 0.73 25.57
C GLU A 175 -9.83 0.46 26.97
N ASN A 176 -8.87 1.27 27.42
CA ASN A 176 -8.09 1.06 28.65
C ASN A 176 -7.51 -0.37 28.73
N LYS A 177 -7.03 -0.87 27.61
CA LYS A 177 -6.51 -2.23 27.43
C LYS A 177 -5.49 -2.29 26.30
N GLU A 178 -4.49 -3.16 26.46
CA GLU A 178 -3.62 -3.55 25.34
C GLU A 178 -4.37 -4.43 24.35
N ILE A 179 -4.18 -4.15 23.06
CA ILE A 179 -4.79 -4.90 21.96
C ILE A 179 -3.68 -5.50 21.11
N ASN A 180 -3.55 -6.83 21.13
CA ASN A 180 -2.66 -7.53 20.22
C ASN A 180 -3.36 -7.71 18.85
N PHE A 181 -3.33 -6.65 18.03
CA PHE A 181 -3.98 -6.65 16.72
C PHE A 181 -3.52 -7.79 15.81
N ALA A 182 -2.22 -8.10 15.79
CA ALA A 182 -1.66 -9.13 14.94
C ALA A 182 -2.21 -10.52 15.30
N GLN A 183 -2.20 -10.86 16.57
CA GLN A 183 -2.69 -12.16 17.04
C GLN A 183 -4.21 -12.32 16.88
N ILE A 184 -4.97 -11.27 17.24
CA ILE A 184 -6.44 -11.34 17.25
C ILE A 184 -7.00 -11.43 15.83
N TYR A 185 -6.48 -10.63 14.90
CA TYR A 185 -7.10 -10.44 13.59
C TYR A 185 -6.46 -11.21 12.45
N SER A 186 -5.35 -11.94 12.70
CA SER A 186 -4.83 -12.89 11.71
C SER A 186 -5.92 -13.94 11.34
N PRO A 187 -6.04 -14.34 10.07
CA PRO A 187 -5.23 -13.98 8.90
C PRO A 187 -5.80 -12.80 8.06
N ASN A 188 -6.58 -11.88 8.66
CA ASN A 188 -7.28 -10.82 7.92
C ASN A 188 -6.69 -9.41 8.19
N LEU A 189 -5.39 -9.34 8.48
CA LEU A 189 -4.72 -8.10 8.87
C LEU A 189 -4.74 -7.02 7.80
N SER A 190 -4.76 -7.38 6.52
CA SER A 190 -4.84 -6.40 5.44
C SER A 190 -6.18 -5.65 5.43
N ILE A 191 -7.29 -6.35 5.64
CA ILE A 191 -8.61 -5.70 5.74
C ILE A 191 -8.72 -4.92 7.04
N LEU A 192 -8.18 -5.42 8.16
CA LEU A 192 -8.08 -4.64 9.38
C LEU A 192 -7.30 -3.33 9.17
N SER A 193 -6.17 -3.37 8.46
CA SER A 193 -5.36 -2.18 8.15
C SER A 193 -6.17 -1.12 7.40
N LEU A 194 -7.00 -1.54 6.44
CA LEU A 194 -7.93 -0.65 5.74
C LEU A 194 -8.95 -0.02 6.70
N HIS A 195 -9.46 -0.79 7.67
CA HIS A 195 -10.35 -0.27 8.71
C HIS A 195 -9.63 0.75 9.60
N LEU A 196 -8.38 0.47 10.01
CA LEU A 196 -7.57 1.39 10.84
C LEU A 196 -7.30 2.72 10.10
N TRP A 197 -6.92 2.69 8.82
CA TRP A 197 -6.77 3.91 8.03
C TRP A 197 -8.10 4.67 7.89
N LYS A 198 -9.21 3.98 7.62
CA LYS A 198 -10.51 4.63 7.43
C LYS A 198 -11.00 5.31 8.72
N MET A 199 -10.81 4.67 9.88
CA MET A 199 -11.24 5.25 11.16
C MET A 199 -10.33 6.37 11.66
N SER A 200 -9.09 6.50 11.17
CA SER A 200 -8.17 7.57 11.59
C SER A 200 -8.78 8.96 11.48
N LYS A 201 -9.57 9.22 10.44
CA LYS A 201 -10.27 10.50 10.22
C LYS A 201 -11.31 10.84 11.28
N ARG A 202 -11.68 9.89 12.15
CA ARG A 202 -12.70 10.08 13.20
C ARG A 202 -12.14 10.05 14.60
N ILE A 203 -11.01 9.36 14.79
CA ILE A 203 -10.46 9.12 16.14
C ILE A 203 -9.12 9.80 16.39
N LEU A 204 -8.44 10.32 15.37
CA LEU A 204 -7.27 11.19 15.47
C LEU A 204 -7.63 12.65 15.28
#